data_ae802e50a23562ee45da73cbd230b4f5
#
_entry.id   ae802e50a23562ee45da73cbd230b4f5
#
_cell.length_a   1.000
_cell.length_b   1.000
_cell.length_c   1.000
_cell.angle_alpha   90.00
_cell.angle_beta   90.00
_cell.angle_gamma   90.00
#
_symmetry.space_group_name_H-M   'P 1'
#
loop_
_entity.id
_entity.type
_entity.pdbx_description
1 polymer ?
#
loop_
_entity_poly.entity_id
_entity_poly.type
_entity_poly.pdbx_seq_one_letter_code
_entity_poly.pdbx_strand_id
1 'polypeptide(L)'
;MTHKNSLLIMLLTIKKALNSLLLLFTLSTFAETNNVSIVIHGGAGWFTGMAQEDIDGIKEGLEESANKGYKIMLEGGTSLDAVEEAIVILEDNPLFNAGRGAVYTSEFKQELDASIMDGSDLNAGAAASITNVKNPIRLARHIMDNTNHVMFSSKGAERVA
;
A
#
# COMPACT_ATOMS: atom_id res chain seq x y z
N MET A 1 68.86 8.54 2.61
CA MET A 1 67.68 8.63 3.52
C MET A 1 66.42 9.22 2.86
N THR A 2 66.44 9.71 1.63
CA THR A 2 65.38 10.50 1.00
C THR A 2 64.32 9.70 0.23
N HIS A 3 64.66 8.55 -0.34
CA HIS A 3 63.72 7.79 -1.18
C HIS A 3 62.60 7.07 -0.40
N LYS A 4 62.90 6.60 0.80
CA LYS A 4 61.95 5.87 1.67
C LYS A 4 60.85 6.76 2.23
N ASN A 5 61.16 8.03 2.52
CA ASN A 5 60.22 9.01 3.02
C ASN A 5 59.24 9.50 1.90
N SER A 6 59.76 9.64 0.67
CA SER A 6 58.93 10.00 -0.47
C SER A 6 57.86 8.94 -0.81
N LEU A 7 58.23 7.67 -0.77
CA LEU A 7 57.31 6.56 -1.01
C LEU A 7 56.21 6.46 0.07
N LEU A 8 56.59 6.68 1.33
CA LEU A 8 55.64 6.67 2.45
C LEU A 8 54.63 7.81 2.36
N ILE A 9 55.09 9.00 2.01
CA ILE A 9 54.19 10.16 1.80
C ILE A 9 53.24 9.91 0.65
N MET A 10 53.68 9.35 -0.48
CA MET A 10 52.86 9.00 -1.62
C MET A 10 51.79 7.96 -1.26
N LEU A 11 52.13 6.91 -0.51
CA LEU A 11 51.17 5.89 -0.05
C LEU A 11 50.12 6.45 0.90
N LEU A 12 50.48 7.37 1.80
CA LEU A 12 49.53 8.04 2.70
C LEU A 12 48.57 8.97 1.93
N THR A 13 49.06 9.63 0.89
CA THR A 13 48.24 10.50 0.05
C THR A 13 47.19 9.70 -0.77
N ILE A 14 47.63 8.56 -1.33
CA ILE A 14 46.74 7.64 -2.08
C ILE A 14 45.67 7.06 -1.14
N LYS A 15 46.06 6.66 0.08
CA LYS A 15 45.12 6.11 1.07
C LYS A 15 44.07 7.13 1.50
N LYS A 16 44.47 8.41 1.68
CA LYS A 16 43.54 9.51 1.97
C LYS A 16 42.56 9.79 0.81
N ALA A 17 43.08 9.81 -0.42
CA ALA A 17 42.29 9.99 -1.62
C ALA A 17 41.28 8.85 -1.81
N LEU A 18 41.68 7.60 -1.58
CA LEU A 18 40.84 6.42 -1.69
C LEU A 18 39.71 6.43 -0.64
N ASN A 19 40.02 6.81 0.62
CA ASN A 19 39.04 6.93 1.68
C ASN A 19 38.03 8.07 1.42
N SER A 20 38.49 9.20 0.87
CA SER A 20 37.59 10.30 0.49
C SER A 20 36.67 9.92 -0.68
N LEU A 21 37.20 9.15 -1.65
CA LEU A 21 36.38 8.65 -2.78
C LEU A 21 35.36 7.62 -2.31
N LEU A 22 35.72 6.73 -1.38
CA LEU A 22 34.81 5.76 -0.77
C LEU A 22 33.69 6.46 0.02
N LEU A 23 34.02 7.53 0.76
CA LEU A 23 33.05 8.33 1.52
C LEU A 23 32.09 9.08 0.60
N LEU A 24 32.55 9.61 -0.52
CA LEU A 24 31.73 10.25 -1.54
C LEU A 24 30.78 9.25 -2.23
N PHE A 25 31.22 8.02 -2.46
CA PHE A 25 30.40 6.96 -3.05
C PHE A 25 29.28 6.49 -2.11
N THR A 26 29.54 6.45 -0.80
CA THR A 26 28.52 6.08 0.20
C THR A 26 27.47 7.18 0.43
N LEU A 27 27.83 8.46 0.21
CA LEU A 27 26.90 9.59 0.34
C LEU A 27 25.98 9.75 -0.88
N SER A 28 26.36 9.25 -2.06
CA SER A 28 25.54 9.36 -3.28
C SER A 28 24.40 8.33 -3.34
N THR A 29 24.36 7.33 -2.45
CA THR A 29 23.30 6.31 -2.43
C THR A 29 22.09 6.69 -1.56
N PHE A 30 22.07 7.86 -0.91
CA PHE A 30 20.99 8.27 0.01
C PHE A 30 20.06 9.36 -0.51
N ALA A 31 20.08 9.67 -1.79
CA ALA A 31 19.21 10.69 -2.38
C ALA A 31 18.31 10.14 -3.50
N GLU A 32 17.76 8.95 -3.36
CA GLU A 32 16.52 8.65 -4.05
C GLU A 32 15.38 9.29 -3.25
N THR A 33 14.95 10.47 -3.69
CA THR A 33 13.62 10.97 -3.32
C THR A 33 12.62 10.01 -3.94
N ASN A 34 12.11 9.07 -3.16
CA ASN A 34 10.99 8.23 -3.57
C ASN A 34 9.79 9.17 -3.83
N ASN A 35 9.62 9.58 -5.09
CA ASN A 35 8.43 10.30 -5.54
C ASN A 35 7.27 9.31 -5.60
N VAL A 36 6.71 8.99 -4.43
CA VAL A 36 5.52 8.15 -4.32
C VAL A 36 4.28 9.02 -4.13
N SER A 37 3.17 8.58 -4.69
CA SER A 37 1.88 9.24 -4.53
C SER A 37 0.79 8.21 -4.31
N ILE A 38 -0.20 8.54 -3.50
CA ILE A 38 -1.41 7.75 -3.30
C ILE A 38 -2.62 8.66 -3.38
N VAL A 39 -3.70 8.17 -3.96
CA VAL A 39 -5.00 8.84 -3.99
C VAL A 39 -6.04 7.89 -3.41
N ILE A 40 -6.84 8.38 -2.49
CA ILE A 40 -7.92 7.63 -1.83
C ILE A 40 -9.27 8.21 -2.24
N HIS A 41 -10.23 7.34 -2.47
CA HIS A 41 -11.63 7.68 -2.72
C HIS A 41 -12.53 6.91 -1.74
N GLY A 42 -13.31 7.63 -0.95
CA GLY A 42 -14.17 7.05 0.11
C GLY A 42 -15.56 6.57 -0.38
N GLY A 43 -15.77 6.51 -1.68
CA GLY A 43 -17.06 6.13 -2.27
C GLY A 43 -17.96 7.33 -2.57
N ALA A 44 -19.09 7.08 -3.24
CA ALA A 44 -20.11 8.07 -3.52
C ALA A 44 -21.08 8.13 -2.33
N GLY A 45 -21.09 9.26 -1.62
CA GLY A 45 -21.94 9.48 -0.46
C GLY A 45 -22.81 10.72 -0.62
N TRP A 46 -23.86 10.80 0.18
CA TRP A 46 -24.71 11.97 0.28
C TRP A 46 -24.52 12.62 1.65
N PHE A 47 -23.89 13.78 1.68
CA PHE A 47 -23.55 14.46 2.94
C PHE A 47 -24.70 15.35 3.48
N THR A 48 -25.75 15.61 2.68
CA THR A 48 -26.87 16.45 3.11
C THR A 48 -27.65 15.77 4.24
N GLY A 49 -27.64 16.40 5.42
CA GLY A 49 -28.31 15.87 6.62
C GLY A 49 -27.48 14.90 7.45
N MET A 50 -26.24 14.62 7.06
CA MET A 50 -25.32 13.84 7.87
C MET A 50 -24.86 14.65 9.10
N ALA A 51 -24.68 13.99 10.24
CA ALA A 51 -24.12 14.63 11.43
C ALA A 51 -22.67 15.10 11.19
N GLN A 52 -22.30 16.22 11.79
CA GLN A 52 -20.94 16.74 11.61
C GLN A 52 -19.88 15.77 12.12
N GLU A 53 -20.17 15.04 13.19
CA GLU A 53 -19.31 14.00 13.75
C GLU A 53 -19.01 12.88 12.74
N ASP A 54 -20.01 12.42 12.00
CA ASP A 54 -19.83 11.41 10.95
C ASP A 54 -18.99 11.94 9.79
N ILE A 55 -19.21 13.21 9.38
CA ILE A 55 -18.43 13.87 8.33
C ILE A 55 -16.95 13.97 8.74
N ASP A 56 -16.68 14.33 9.98
CA ASP A 56 -15.34 14.46 10.50
C ASP A 56 -14.69 13.07 10.64
N GLY A 57 -15.42 12.06 11.10
CA GLY A 57 -14.95 10.66 11.15
C GLY A 57 -14.64 10.08 9.75
N ILE A 58 -15.42 10.44 8.72
CA ILE A 58 -15.11 10.06 7.33
C ILE A 58 -13.79 10.70 6.86
N LYS A 59 -13.58 12.00 7.15
CA LYS A 59 -12.33 12.68 6.80
C LYS A 59 -11.13 12.05 7.49
N GLU A 60 -11.24 11.79 8.80
CA GLU A 60 -10.21 11.13 9.58
C GLU A 60 -9.87 9.74 9.02
N GLY A 61 -10.89 8.93 8.69
CA GLY A 61 -10.70 7.62 8.08
C GLY A 61 -10.01 7.66 6.72
N LEU A 62 -10.33 8.65 5.88
CA LEU A 62 -9.66 8.87 4.60
C LEU A 62 -8.19 9.28 4.79
N GLU A 63 -7.93 10.16 5.75
CA GLU A 63 -6.58 10.60 6.08
C GLU A 63 -5.74 9.44 6.64
N GLU A 64 -6.29 8.64 7.56
CA GLU A 64 -5.64 7.46 8.09
C GLU A 64 -5.29 6.45 7.00
N SER A 65 -6.24 6.16 6.11
CA SER A 65 -6.06 5.27 4.95
C SER A 65 -4.95 5.76 4.02
N ALA A 66 -4.98 7.04 3.65
CA ALA A 66 -3.96 7.65 2.79
C ALA A 66 -2.57 7.60 3.44
N ASN A 67 -2.47 7.99 4.71
CA ASN A 67 -1.21 7.99 5.47
C ASN A 67 -0.63 6.58 5.63
N LYS A 68 -1.48 5.58 5.86
CA LYS A 68 -1.04 4.18 5.96
C LYS A 68 -0.39 3.71 4.66
N GLY A 69 -1.09 3.87 3.54
CA GLY A 69 -0.55 3.47 2.23
C GLY A 69 0.70 4.26 1.84
N TYR A 70 0.69 5.57 2.06
CA TYR A 70 1.83 6.44 1.78
C TYR A 70 3.08 6.02 2.58
N LYS A 71 2.91 5.73 3.87
CA LYS A 71 3.99 5.26 4.74
C LYS A 71 4.61 3.96 4.25
N ILE A 72 3.81 2.99 3.82
CA ILE A 72 4.31 1.72 3.28
C ILE A 72 5.23 1.96 2.09
N MET A 73 4.84 2.84 1.16
CA MET A 73 5.68 3.16 0.00
C MET A 73 6.96 3.91 0.38
N LEU A 74 6.92 4.81 1.36
CA LEU A 74 8.11 5.49 1.86
C LEU A 74 9.11 4.53 2.52
N GLU A 75 8.61 3.46 3.14
CA GLU A 75 9.41 2.40 3.77
C GLU A 75 9.91 1.34 2.76
N GLY A 76 9.65 1.54 1.46
CA GLY A 76 10.10 0.66 0.39
C GLY A 76 9.15 -0.51 0.07
N GLY A 77 7.93 -0.50 0.62
CA GLY A 77 6.86 -1.44 0.26
C GLY A 77 6.31 -1.18 -1.15
N THR A 78 5.59 -2.15 -1.69
CA THR A 78 5.02 -2.05 -3.04
C THR A 78 3.76 -1.18 -3.06
N SER A 79 3.37 -0.69 -4.25
CA SER A 79 2.09 -0.01 -4.44
C SER A 79 0.89 -0.92 -4.13
N LEU A 80 1.00 -2.22 -4.41
CA LEU A 80 -0.02 -3.21 -4.06
C LEU A 80 -0.21 -3.33 -2.54
N ASP A 81 0.88 -3.42 -1.78
CA ASP A 81 0.80 -3.47 -0.31
C ASP A 81 0.22 -2.17 0.25
N ALA A 82 0.55 -1.04 -0.37
CA ALA A 82 0.05 0.27 0.03
C ALA A 82 -1.47 0.40 -0.17
N VAL A 83 -1.99 0.01 -1.35
CA VAL A 83 -3.43 0.10 -1.63
C VAL A 83 -4.23 -0.94 -0.86
N GLU A 84 -3.69 -2.15 -0.68
CA GLU A 84 -4.32 -3.20 0.14
C GLU A 84 -4.51 -2.71 1.58
N GLU A 85 -3.46 -2.25 2.24
CA GLU A 85 -3.52 -1.79 3.63
C GLU A 85 -4.35 -0.50 3.79
N ALA A 86 -4.34 0.39 2.79
CA ALA A 86 -5.20 1.56 2.79
C ALA A 86 -6.70 1.18 2.74
N ILE A 87 -7.06 0.19 1.92
CA ILE A 87 -8.44 -0.29 1.80
C ILE A 87 -8.87 -1.04 3.07
N VAL A 88 -7.99 -1.82 3.70
CA VAL A 88 -8.30 -2.50 4.99
C VAL A 88 -8.77 -1.51 6.05
N ILE A 89 -8.17 -0.31 6.12
CA ILE A 89 -8.63 0.74 7.05
C ILE A 89 -10.06 1.17 6.75
N LEU A 90 -10.40 1.33 5.46
CA LEU A 90 -11.76 1.72 5.06
C LEU A 90 -12.77 0.58 5.30
N GLU A 91 -12.38 -0.68 5.05
CA GLU A 91 -13.20 -1.86 5.32
C GLU A 91 -13.45 -2.09 6.82
N ASP A 92 -12.51 -1.74 7.67
CA ASP A 92 -12.63 -1.87 9.13
C ASP A 92 -13.39 -0.69 9.77
N ASN A 93 -13.61 0.41 9.04
CA ASN A 93 -14.31 1.61 9.51
C ASN A 93 -15.80 1.56 9.13
N PRO A 94 -16.73 1.55 10.10
CA PRO A 94 -18.17 1.44 9.83
C PRO A 94 -18.80 2.64 9.10
N LEU A 95 -18.07 3.75 8.95
CA LEU A 95 -18.55 4.94 8.24
C LEU A 95 -18.46 4.82 6.71
N PHE A 96 -17.74 3.80 6.20
CA PHE A 96 -17.63 3.55 4.76
C PHE A 96 -18.51 2.38 4.33
N ASN A 97 -19.09 2.48 3.13
CA ASN A 97 -19.80 1.36 2.51
C ASN A 97 -18.81 0.32 1.96
N ALA A 98 -18.09 -0.33 2.88
CA ALA A 98 -17.11 -1.38 2.61
C ALA A 98 -16.95 -2.24 3.85
N GLY A 99 -16.68 -3.52 3.70
CA GLY A 99 -16.41 -4.42 4.83
C GLY A 99 -17.43 -4.29 5.96
N ARG A 100 -16.99 -3.81 7.12
CA ARG A 100 -17.79 -3.67 8.34
C ARG A 100 -18.97 -2.71 8.20
N GLY A 101 -18.83 -1.66 7.39
CA GLY A 101 -19.87 -0.63 7.16
C GLY A 101 -20.71 -0.87 5.92
N ALA A 102 -20.58 -2.03 5.26
CA ALA A 102 -21.30 -2.33 4.04
C ALA A 102 -22.82 -2.23 4.23
N VAL A 103 -23.51 -1.67 3.24
CA VAL A 103 -24.97 -1.58 3.23
C VAL A 103 -25.63 -2.95 3.09
N TYR A 104 -26.87 -3.05 3.52
CA TYR A 104 -27.65 -4.27 3.39
C TYR A 104 -28.26 -4.40 2.00
N THR A 105 -28.28 -5.61 1.48
CA THR A 105 -29.08 -5.99 0.30
C THR A 105 -30.56 -5.95 0.61
N SER A 106 -31.40 -6.12 -0.42
CA SER A 106 -32.87 -6.27 -0.27
C SER A 106 -33.28 -7.48 0.60
N GLU A 107 -32.36 -8.44 0.81
CA GLU A 107 -32.56 -9.61 1.67
C GLU A 107 -32.01 -9.40 3.09
N PHE A 108 -31.63 -8.17 3.45
CA PHE A 108 -31.04 -7.81 4.75
C PHE A 108 -29.74 -8.59 5.07
N LYS A 109 -28.94 -8.85 4.03
CA LYS A 109 -27.59 -9.43 4.14
C LYS A 109 -26.56 -8.40 3.71
N GLN A 110 -25.38 -8.46 4.27
CA GLN A 110 -24.24 -7.72 3.74
C GLN A 110 -23.50 -8.62 2.75
N GLU A 111 -23.33 -8.15 1.54
CA GLU A 111 -22.53 -8.79 0.49
C GLU A 111 -21.43 -7.81 0.10
N LEU A 112 -20.21 -8.31 0.01
CA LEU A 112 -19.00 -7.53 -0.15
C LEU A 112 -18.34 -7.86 -1.48
N ASP A 113 -17.78 -6.82 -2.10
CA ASP A 113 -17.02 -6.93 -3.34
C ASP A 113 -15.67 -6.21 -3.15
N ALA A 114 -14.62 -6.75 -3.78
CA ALA A 114 -13.33 -6.08 -3.85
C ALA A 114 -12.58 -6.47 -5.13
N SER A 115 -11.71 -5.59 -5.58
CA SER A 115 -10.78 -5.87 -6.66
C SER A 115 -9.46 -5.15 -6.44
N ILE A 116 -8.39 -5.73 -6.97
CA ILE A 116 -7.05 -5.16 -6.97
C ILE A 116 -6.39 -5.44 -8.32
N MET A 117 -5.50 -4.55 -8.74
CA MET A 117 -4.76 -4.69 -9.99
C MET A 117 -3.34 -4.15 -9.84
N ASP A 118 -2.37 -4.87 -10.37
CA ASP A 118 -1.01 -4.42 -10.53
C ASP A 118 -0.87 -3.65 -11.86
N GLY A 119 -0.47 -2.39 -11.78
CA GLY A 119 -0.25 -1.57 -12.98
C GLY A 119 1.02 -1.91 -13.74
N SER A 120 1.93 -2.72 -13.19
CA SER A 120 3.19 -3.08 -13.83
C SER A 120 3.03 -4.17 -14.90
N ASP A 121 2.14 -5.13 -14.68
CA ASP A 121 1.91 -6.30 -15.54
C ASP A 121 0.43 -6.54 -15.89
N LEU A 122 -0.47 -5.71 -15.32
CA LEU A 122 -1.93 -5.78 -15.46
C LEU A 122 -2.55 -7.04 -14.83
N ASN A 123 -1.81 -7.74 -13.96
CA ASN A 123 -2.38 -8.82 -13.18
C ASN A 123 -3.46 -8.29 -12.23
N ALA A 124 -4.54 -9.03 -12.07
CA ALA A 124 -5.69 -8.57 -11.29
C ALA A 124 -6.35 -9.70 -10.51
N GLY A 125 -7.00 -9.34 -9.42
CA GLY A 125 -7.82 -10.25 -8.62
C GLY A 125 -9.09 -9.57 -8.15
N ALA A 126 -10.19 -10.32 -8.10
CA ALA A 126 -11.48 -9.82 -7.65
C ALA A 126 -12.28 -10.89 -6.91
N ALA A 127 -13.05 -10.44 -5.94
CA ALA A 127 -14.06 -11.24 -5.26
C ALA A 127 -15.37 -10.49 -5.24
N ALA A 128 -16.51 -11.18 -5.42
CA ALA A 128 -17.82 -10.57 -5.41
C ALA A 128 -18.86 -11.41 -4.64
N SER A 129 -19.88 -10.75 -4.09
CA SER A 129 -20.98 -11.35 -3.34
C SER A 129 -20.48 -12.28 -2.22
N ILE A 130 -19.49 -11.86 -1.47
CA ILE A 130 -18.91 -12.62 -0.34
C ILE A 130 -19.51 -12.13 0.98
N THR A 131 -19.73 -13.05 1.91
CA THR A 131 -20.42 -12.75 3.18
C THR A 131 -19.58 -13.08 4.42
N ASN A 132 -18.58 -13.95 4.30
CA ASN A 132 -17.84 -14.52 5.44
C ASN A 132 -16.35 -14.13 5.49
N VAL A 133 -15.95 -13.10 4.73
CA VAL A 133 -14.57 -12.60 4.71
C VAL A 133 -14.55 -11.20 5.30
N LYS A 134 -13.72 -10.99 6.32
CA LYS A 134 -13.64 -9.71 7.03
C LYS A 134 -13.14 -8.58 6.11
N ASN A 135 -12.05 -8.83 5.40
CA ASN A 135 -11.40 -7.87 4.51
C ASN A 135 -11.37 -8.41 3.07
N PRO A 136 -12.40 -8.08 2.27
CA PRO A 136 -12.50 -8.51 0.87
C PRO A 136 -11.28 -8.20 0.01
N ILE A 137 -10.62 -7.07 0.26
CA ILE A 137 -9.42 -6.68 -0.50
C ILE A 137 -8.28 -7.70 -0.35
N ARG A 138 -8.12 -8.31 0.82
CA ARG A 138 -7.11 -9.36 1.04
C ARG A 138 -7.43 -10.62 0.22
N LEU A 139 -8.70 -10.96 0.10
CA LEU A 139 -9.13 -12.06 -0.77
C LEU A 139 -8.89 -11.73 -2.23
N ALA A 140 -9.20 -10.52 -2.68
CA ALA A 140 -8.90 -10.08 -4.04
C ALA A 140 -7.38 -10.17 -4.34
N ARG A 141 -6.53 -9.75 -3.40
CA ARG A 141 -5.07 -9.89 -3.48
C ARG A 141 -4.66 -11.36 -3.55
N HIS A 142 -5.21 -12.21 -2.70
CA HIS A 142 -4.94 -13.65 -2.71
C HIS A 142 -5.31 -14.31 -4.03
N ILE A 143 -6.47 -13.95 -4.60
CA ILE A 143 -6.91 -14.45 -5.92
C ILE A 143 -5.90 -14.05 -7.00
N MET A 144 -5.46 -12.80 -7.02
CA MET A 144 -4.46 -12.30 -7.97
C MET A 144 -3.14 -13.06 -7.88
N ASP A 145 -2.62 -13.25 -6.66
CA ASP A 145 -1.28 -13.77 -6.45
C ASP A 145 -1.21 -15.31 -6.53
N ASN A 146 -2.30 -16.03 -6.23
CA ASN A 146 -2.26 -17.45 -5.97
C ASN A 146 -3.20 -18.30 -6.86
N THR A 147 -3.91 -17.68 -7.81
CA THR A 147 -4.81 -18.42 -8.71
C THR A 147 -4.58 -18.04 -10.17
N ASN A 148 -5.04 -18.90 -11.10
CA ASN A 148 -5.05 -18.60 -12.52
C ASN A 148 -6.31 -17.82 -12.96
N HIS A 149 -7.15 -17.39 -12.03
CA HIS A 149 -8.42 -16.73 -12.30
C HIS A 149 -8.35 -15.28 -11.81
N VAL A 150 -8.95 -14.39 -12.57
CA VAL A 150 -9.05 -12.97 -12.19
C VAL A 150 -10.16 -12.75 -11.16
N MET A 151 -11.21 -13.59 -11.15
CA MET A 151 -12.38 -13.35 -10.31
C MET A 151 -13.02 -14.63 -9.79
N PHE A 152 -13.41 -14.59 -8.53
CA PHE A 152 -14.32 -15.56 -7.93
C PHE A 152 -15.55 -14.86 -7.33
N SER A 153 -16.65 -15.59 -7.14
CA SER A 153 -17.87 -15.03 -6.53
C SER A 153 -18.50 -15.97 -5.52
N SER A 154 -19.25 -15.39 -4.59
CA SER A 154 -20.09 -16.08 -3.59
C SER A 154 -19.31 -17.18 -2.86
N LYS A 155 -19.94 -18.33 -2.65
CA LYS A 155 -19.31 -19.50 -1.99
C LYS A 155 -18.05 -20.02 -2.71
N GLY A 156 -17.89 -19.69 -4.01
CA GLY A 156 -16.68 -20.02 -4.76
C GLY A 156 -15.49 -19.20 -4.26
N ALA A 157 -15.69 -17.90 -4.07
CA ALA A 157 -14.70 -17.00 -3.51
C ALA A 157 -14.38 -17.33 -2.04
N GLU A 158 -15.39 -17.60 -1.23
CA GLU A 158 -15.22 -17.96 0.19
C GLU A 158 -14.44 -19.28 0.42
N ARG A 159 -14.43 -20.17 -0.56
CA ARG A 159 -13.61 -21.41 -0.47
C ARG A 159 -12.15 -21.21 -0.82
N VAL A 160 -11.82 -20.10 -1.45
CA VAL A 160 -10.45 -19.73 -1.82
C VAL A 160 -9.82 -18.86 -0.70
N ALA A 161 -10.65 -18.19 0.12
CA ALA A 161 -10.22 -17.45 1.29
C ALA A 161 -9.75 -18.38 2.42
#